data_824f5ebff389aa59f372dd07f11ba5bd
#
_entry.id   824f5ebff389aa59f372dd07f11ba5bd
#
_cell.length_a   1.000
_cell.length_b   1.000
_cell.length_c   1.000
_cell.angle_alpha   90.00
_cell.angle_beta   90.00
_cell.angle_gamma   90.00
#
_symmetry.space_group_name_H-M   'P 1'
#
loop_
_entity.id
_entity.type
_entity.pdbx_description
1 polymer ?
#
loop_
_entity_poly.entity_id
_entity_poly.type
_entity_poly.pdbx_seq_one_letter_code
_entity_poly.pdbx_strand_id
1 'polypeptide(L)'
;NIFPSFNSFKNKRLEHLLKVWSGLGYYKRAENLFKAVTIINNSYNGKLPDDRDSLISLPGVGKYTSSAILAIGHNKKSFPVDINVKRLIQRVSGFKLNDDEIEEILSLACKKKISYRSLAESMMDYSSIICKKNSPECSKCIFSSFCKSAFQSFKNNKNIKKNNKEIDFYLINSPLHICFIKKPKFQFYKNFIHLPSNLDKEFIANLNL
;
A
#
# COMPACT_ATOMS: atom_id res chain seq x y z
N ASN A 1 -5.59 0.36 22.45
CA ASN A 1 -5.18 1.19 21.32
C ASN A 1 -3.96 2.01 21.72
N ILE A 2 -2.78 1.75 21.12
CA ILE A 2 -1.49 2.35 21.53
C ILE A 2 -1.33 3.75 20.93
N PHE A 3 -1.88 3.98 19.75
CA PHE A 3 -1.84 5.24 19.02
C PHE A 3 -3.27 5.69 18.64
N PRO A 4 -4.05 6.23 19.58
CA PRO A 4 -5.45 6.58 19.33
C PRO A 4 -5.64 7.87 18.52
N SER A 5 -4.60 8.71 18.42
CA SER A 5 -4.64 9.99 17.70
C SER A 5 -3.26 10.39 17.20
N PHE A 6 -3.15 11.38 16.31
CA PHE A 6 -1.86 11.93 15.90
C PHE A 6 -1.06 12.48 17.07
N ASN A 7 -1.72 13.12 18.04
CA ASN A 7 -1.05 13.65 19.24
C ASN A 7 -0.39 12.55 20.10
N SER A 8 -0.87 11.33 20.03
CA SER A 8 -0.25 10.21 20.77
C SER A 8 1.15 9.83 20.28
N PHE A 9 1.56 10.32 19.11
CA PHE A 9 2.91 10.18 18.60
C PHE A 9 3.90 11.21 19.17
N LYS A 10 3.41 12.29 19.78
CA LYS A 10 4.28 13.26 20.48
C LYS A 10 5.10 12.51 21.53
N ASN A 11 6.39 12.79 21.60
CA ASN A 11 7.32 12.14 22.52
C ASN A 11 7.54 10.62 22.31
N LYS A 12 7.07 10.07 21.19
CA LYS A 12 7.38 8.69 20.79
C LYS A 12 8.51 8.69 19.76
N ARG A 13 9.28 7.60 19.76
CA ARG A 13 10.29 7.34 18.73
C ARG A 13 9.77 6.35 17.73
N LEU A 14 10.40 6.31 16.55
CA LEU A 14 10.05 5.37 15.49
C LEU A 14 10.05 3.91 16.00
N GLU A 15 10.96 3.54 16.90
CA GLU A 15 11.05 2.18 17.44
C GLU A 15 9.76 1.74 18.15
N HIS A 16 9.03 2.67 18.80
CA HIS A 16 7.75 2.33 19.43
C HIS A 16 6.69 1.94 18.39
N LEU A 17 6.66 2.66 17.24
CA LEU A 17 5.76 2.30 16.15
C LEU A 17 6.18 0.98 15.49
N LEU A 18 7.47 0.77 15.25
CA LEU A 18 7.99 -0.45 14.63
C LEU A 18 7.70 -1.70 15.46
N LYS A 19 7.74 -1.62 16.80
CA LYS A 19 7.33 -2.72 17.69
C LYS A 19 5.89 -3.14 17.45
N VAL A 20 4.96 -2.17 17.32
CA VAL A 20 3.54 -2.44 17.06
C VAL A 20 3.31 -2.89 15.62
N TRP A 21 4.16 -2.45 14.69
CA TRP A 21 4.09 -2.80 13.26
C TRP A 21 4.68 -4.18 12.96
N SER A 22 5.31 -4.82 13.94
CA SER A 22 5.97 -6.13 13.79
C SER A 22 5.02 -7.16 13.18
N GLY A 23 5.50 -7.90 12.17
CA GLY A 23 4.72 -8.89 11.43
C GLY A 23 3.89 -8.35 10.26
N LEU A 24 3.65 -7.03 10.15
CA LEU A 24 2.88 -6.46 9.03
C LEU A 24 3.70 -6.28 7.74
N GLY A 25 5.03 -6.37 7.83
CA GLY A 25 5.93 -6.15 6.70
C GLY A 25 5.91 -4.71 6.18
N TYR A 26 6.60 -4.47 5.06
CA TYR A 26 6.67 -3.17 4.39
C TYR A 26 6.96 -2.00 5.35
N TYR A 27 8.00 -2.15 6.17
CA TYR A 27 8.36 -1.22 7.26
C TYR A 27 8.57 0.23 6.80
N LYS A 28 8.87 0.44 5.51
CA LYS A 28 8.93 1.77 4.93
C LYS A 28 7.61 2.56 5.08
N ARG A 29 6.48 1.86 5.11
CA ARG A 29 5.17 2.50 5.38
C ARG A 29 5.09 3.01 6.82
N ALA A 30 5.61 2.26 7.78
CA ALA A 30 5.67 2.71 9.17
C ALA A 30 6.58 3.93 9.35
N GLU A 31 7.76 3.94 8.71
CA GLU A 31 8.65 5.11 8.69
C GLU A 31 7.97 6.33 8.09
N ASN A 32 7.33 6.17 6.94
CA ASN A 32 6.62 7.26 6.26
C ASN A 32 5.45 7.76 7.10
N LEU A 33 4.66 6.86 7.71
CA LEU A 33 3.57 7.21 8.62
C LEU A 33 4.10 8.03 9.80
N PHE A 34 5.20 7.60 10.44
CA PHE A 34 5.80 8.32 11.55
C PHE A 34 6.22 9.74 11.16
N LYS A 35 6.89 9.89 10.01
CA LYS A 35 7.29 11.19 9.47
C LYS A 35 6.09 12.07 9.13
N ALA A 36 5.07 11.50 8.48
CA ALA A 36 3.86 12.24 8.13
C ALA A 36 3.13 12.74 9.38
N VAL A 37 2.97 11.89 10.41
CA VAL A 37 2.35 12.29 11.67
C VAL A 37 3.15 13.36 12.40
N THR A 38 4.49 13.31 12.34
CA THR A 38 5.34 14.36 12.90
C THR A 38 5.07 15.71 12.22
N ILE A 39 4.97 15.72 10.88
CA ILE A 39 4.63 16.94 10.13
C ILE A 39 3.21 17.41 10.47
N ILE A 40 2.23 16.50 10.54
CA ILE A 40 0.85 16.84 10.91
C ILE A 40 0.78 17.48 12.30
N ASN A 41 1.52 16.96 13.27
CA ASN A 41 1.57 17.55 14.60
C ASN A 41 2.23 18.92 14.63
N ASN A 42 3.30 19.12 13.88
CA ASN A 42 4.10 20.35 13.93
C ASN A 42 3.52 21.46 13.05
N SER A 43 3.04 21.12 11.84
CA SER A 43 2.63 22.10 10.83
C SER A 43 1.11 22.26 10.71
N TYR A 44 0.35 21.27 11.17
CA TYR A 44 -1.12 21.25 11.02
C TYR A 44 -1.86 21.09 12.37
N ASN A 45 -1.18 21.37 13.49
CA ASN A 45 -1.76 21.30 14.84
C ASN A 45 -2.44 19.96 15.17
N GLY A 46 -1.91 18.85 14.65
CA GLY A 46 -2.46 17.51 14.83
C GLY A 46 -3.77 17.24 14.07
N LYS A 47 -4.13 18.09 13.10
CA LYS A 47 -5.26 17.91 12.19
C LYS A 47 -4.77 17.46 10.82
N LEU A 48 -5.38 16.42 10.27
CA LEU A 48 -5.06 15.95 8.92
C LEU A 48 -5.47 17.02 7.90
N PRO A 49 -4.56 17.41 6.96
CA PRO A 49 -4.92 18.32 5.88
C PRO A 49 -6.11 17.82 5.07
N ASP A 50 -6.88 18.75 4.52
CA ASP A 50 -8.10 18.45 3.79
C ASP A 50 -8.09 18.98 2.34
N ASP A 51 -6.89 19.26 1.83
CA ASP A 51 -6.59 19.61 0.45
C ASP A 51 -5.53 18.66 -0.14
N ARG A 52 -5.55 18.51 -1.48
CA ARG A 52 -4.73 17.53 -2.20
C ARG A 52 -3.24 17.82 -2.10
N ASP A 53 -2.83 19.06 -2.24
CA ASP A 53 -1.42 19.45 -2.32
C ASP A 53 -0.72 19.26 -0.98
N SER A 54 -1.36 19.72 0.11
CA SER A 54 -0.89 19.48 1.47
C SER A 54 -0.79 17.98 1.78
N LEU A 55 -1.77 17.17 1.36
CA LEU A 55 -1.74 15.73 1.57
C LEU A 55 -0.59 15.05 0.81
N ILE A 56 -0.37 15.41 -0.47
CA ILE A 56 0.70 14.82 -1.30
C ILE A 56 2.09 15.22 -0.77
N SER A 57 2.23 16.35 -0.11
CA SER A 57 3.48 16.76 0.53
C SER A 57 3.90 15.87 1.70
N LEU A 58 2.97 15.08 2.26
CA LEU A 58 3.25 14.19 3.38
C LEU A 58 4.00 12.93 2.92
N PRO A 59 5.03 12.50 3.67
CA PRO A 59 5.78 11.28 3.35
C PRO A 59 4.89 10.04 3.21
N GLY A 60 4.97 9.36 2.06
CA GLY A 60 4.21 8.14 1.79
C GLY A 60 2.76 8.37 1.34
N VAL A 61 2.35 9.62 1.17
CA VAL A 61 1.04 9.97 0.61
C VAL A 61 1.22 10.31 -0.87
N GLY A 62 0.77 9.41 -1.73
CA GLY A 62 0.69 9.62 -3.18
C GLY A 62 -0.72 9.98 -3.64
N LYS A 63 -0.90 10.07 -4.96
CA LYS A 63 -2.17 10.41 -5.62
C LYS A 63 -3.37 9.58 -5.10
N TYR A 64 -3.22 8.26 -5.08
CA TYR A 64 -4.24 7.35 -4.56
C TYR A 64 -4.56 7.61 -3.09
N THR A 65 -3.53 7.71 -2.24
CA THR A 65 -3.72 7.89 -0.79
C THR A 65 -4.36 9.23 -0.47
N SER A 66 -3.95 10.31 -1.15
CA SER A 66 -4.57 11.64 -0.98
C SER A 66 -6.04 11.63 -1.42
N SER A 67 -6.36 10.98 -2.55
CA SER A 67 -7.76 10.83 -3.00
C SER A 67 -8.59 10.03 -2.01
N ALA A 68 -8.04 8.95 -1.43
CA ALA A 68 -8.72 8.15 -0.42
C ALA A 68 -8.98 8.95 0.87
N ILE A 69 -7.99 9.72 1.33
CA ILE A 69 -8.15 10.59 2.51
C ILE A 69 -9.24 11.63 2.26
N LEU A 70 -9.24 12.29 1.10
CA LEU A 70 -10.24 13.30 0.76
C LEU A 70 -11.65 12.71 0.67
N ALA A 71 -11.82 11.60 -0.04
CA ALA A 71 -13.13 10.97 -0.22
C ALA A 71 -13.65 10.33 1.08
N ILE A 72 -12.84 9.45 1.69
CA ILE A 72 -13.26 8.63 2.83
C ILE A 72 -13.15 9.41 4.14
N GLY A 73 -12.03 10.12 4.34
CA GLY A 73 -11.76 10.88 5.55
C GLY A 73 -12.61 12.15 5.66
N HIS A 74 -12.62 12.95 4.60
CA HIS A 74 -13.24 14.28 4.60
C HIS A 74 -14.57 14.36 3.83
N ASN A 75 -15.02 13.27 3.20
CA ASN A 75 -16.19 13.23 2.32
C ASN A 75 -16.17 14.31 1.22
N LYS A 76 -14.97 14.67 0.75
CA LYS A 76 -14.75 15.63 -0.34
C LYS A 76 -14.76 14.94 -1.70
N LYS A 77 -15.09 15.70 -2.75
CA LYS A 77 -15.10 15.21 -4.13
C LYS A 77 -13.70 14.76 -4.53
N SER A 78 -13.50 13.46 -4.52
CA SER A 78 -12.28 12.79 -4.93
C SER A 78 -12.58 11.31 -5.17
N PHE A 79 -11.79 10.67 -6.03
CA PHE A 79 -12.03 9.29 -6.45
C PHE A 79 -10.72 8.48 -6.35
N PRO A 80 -10.54 7.67 -5.30
CA PRO A 80 -9.36 6.84 -5.17
C PRO A 80 -9.37 5.73 -6.23
N VAL A 81 -8.43 5.80 -7.16
CA VAL A 81 -8.28 4.82 -8.25
C VAL A 81 -7.20 3.82 -7.86
N ASP A 82 -7.60 2.71 -7.24
CA ASP A 82 -6.71 1.58 -7.00
C ASP A 82 -6.65 0.65 -8.23
N ILE A 83 -5.82 -0.38 -8.16
CA ILE A 83 -5.67 -1.35 -9.25
C ILE A 83 -6.98 -2.10 -9.56
N ASN A 84 -7.89 -2.25 -8.58
CA ASN A 84 -9.16 -2.94 -8.76
C ASN A 84 -10.19 -2.02 -9.43
N VAL A 85 -10.31 -0.79 -8.96
CA VAL A 85 -11.16 0.25 -9.56
C VAL A 85 -10.72 0.50 -11.00
N LYS A 86 -9.40 0.66 -11.23
CA LYS A 86 -8.84 0.82 -12.57
C LYS A 86 -9.23 -0.32 -13.50
N ARG A 87 -9.06 -1.55 -13.05
CA ARG A 87 -9.45 -2.75 -13.80
C ARG A 87 -10.93 -2.76 -14.13
N LEU A 88 -11.80 -2.42 -13.15
CA LEU A 88 -13.25 -2.37 -13.36
C LEU A 88 -13.61 -1.37 -14.47
N ILE A 89 -13.15 -0.13 -14.35
CA ILE A 89 -13.49 0.93 -15.32
C ILE A 89 -12.94 0.62 -16.71
N GLN A 90 -11.69 0.14 -16.81
CA GLN A 90 -11.11 -0.28 -18.10
C GLN A 90 -11.87 -1.43 -18.74
N ARG A 91 -12.37 -2.40 -17.96
CA ARG A 91 -13.17 -3.51 -18.48
C ARG A 91 -14.57 -3.05 -18.94
N VAL A 92 -15.19 -2.18 -18.18
CA VAL A 92 -16.52 -1.63 -18.50
C VAL A 92 -16.43 -0.79 -19.77
N SER A 93 -15.47 0.12 -19.85
CA SER A 93 -15.29 1.01 -21.01
C SER A 93 -14.70 0.33 -22.23
N GLY A 94 -13.87 -0.70 -22.06
CA GLY A 94 -13.07 -1.32 -23.12
C GLY A 94 -11.80 -0.55 -23.47
N PHE A 95 -11.50 0.56 -22.79
CA PHE A 95 -10.33 1.40 -23.04
C PHE A 95 -9.23 1.21 -22.00
N LYS A 96 -7.97 1.38 -22.42
CA LYS A 96 -6.83 1.44 -21.51
C LYS A 96 -6.69 2.88 -21.01
N LEU A 97 -7.19 3.13 -19.80
CA LEU A 97 -7.25 4.46 -19.19
C LEU A 97 -6.15 4.61 -18.14
N ASN A 98 -5.63 5.83 -18.01
CA ASN A 98 -4.79 6.21 -16.87
C ASN A 98 -5.65 6.63 -15.65
N ASP A 99 -5.02 6.92 -14.52
CA ASP A 99 -5.75 7.18 -13.27
C ASP A 99 -6.49 8.53 -13.32
N ASP A 100 -5.96 9.53 -14.03
CA ASP A 100 -6.58 10.85 -14.17
C ASP A 100 -7.84 10.79 -15.04
N GLU A 101 -7.77 10.08 -16.17
CA GLU A 101 -8.93 9.84 -17.05
C GLU A 101 -10.05 9.11 -16.31
N ILE A 102 -9.70 8.15 -15.44
CA ILE A 102 -10.68 7.43 -14.63
C ILE A 102 -11.28 8.37 -13.58
N GLU A 103 -10.46 9.17 -12.90
CA GLU A 103 -10.94 10.15 -11.92
C GLU A 103 -11.90 11.17 -12.56
N GLU A 104 -11.62 11.60 -13.79
CA GLU A 104 -12.48 12.47 -14.58
C GLU A 104 -13.82 11.81 -14.91
N ILE A 105 -13.81 10.59 -15.45
CA ILE A 105 -15.01 9.80 -15.75
C ILE A 105 -15.89 9.67 -14.51
N LEU A 106 -15.32 9.28 -13.37
CA LEU A 106 -16.05 9.14 -12.11
C LEU A 106 -16.59 10.48 -11.62
N SER A 107 -15.83 11.55 -11.81
CA SER A 107 -16.25 12.91 -11.48
C SER A 107 -17.46 13.38 -12.29
N LEU A 108 -17.51 13.05 -13.59
CA LEU A 108 -18.63 13.37 -14.47
C LEU A 108 -19.87 12.52 -14.15
N ALA A 109 -19.67 11.24 -13.84
CA ALA A 109 -20.75 10.32 -13.48
C ALA A 109 -21.40 10.61 -12.13
N CYS A 110 -20.67 11.26 -11.22
CA CYS A 110 -21.10 11.50 -9.85
C CYS A 110 -22.07 12.69 -9.76
N LYS A 111 -23.34 12.42 -9.56
CA LYS A 111 -24.37 13.45 -9.35
C LYS A 111 -24.37 13.97 -7.90
N LYS A 112 -24.74 15.26 -7.71
CA LYS A 112 -24.61 16.07 -6.47
C LYS A 112 -25.16 15.51 -5.15
N LYS A 113 -25.79 14.37 -5.08
CA LYS A 113 -26.42 13.83 -3.86
C LYS A 113 -25.78 12.56 -3.29
N ILE A 114 -24.58 12.21 -3.76
CA ILE A 114 -23.90 10.98 -3.33
C ILE A 114 -22.81 11.33 -2.34
N SER A 115 -22.72 10.57 -1.25
CA SER A 115 -21.56 10.60 -0.35
C SER A 115 -20.32 10.10 -1.09
N TYR A 116 -19.30 10.93 -1.20
CA TYR A 116 -18.04 10.53 -1.84
C TYR A 116 -17.34 9.41 -1.08
N ARG A 117 -17.51 9.38 0.26
CA ARG A 117 -17.06 8.27 1.11
C ARG A 117 -17.72 6.98 0.67
N SER A 118 -19.05 6.94 0.68
CA SER A 118 -19.79 5.71 0.33
C SER A 118 -19.50 5.28 -1.11
N LEU A 119 -19.34 6.22 -2.05
CA LEU A 119 -18.99 5.90 -3.42
C LEU A 119 -17.60 5.28 -3.51
N ALA A 120 -16.60 5.89 -2.86
CA ALA A 120 -15.23 5.38 -2.86
C ALA A 120 -15.15 3.97 -2.26
N GLU A 121 -15.73 3.77 -1.06
CA GLU A 121 -15.79 2.48 -0.38
C GLU A 121 -16.50 1.43 -1.24
N SER A 122 -17.70 1.76 -1.77
CA SER A 122 -18.47 0.84 -2.62
C SER A 122 -17.72 0.46 -3.90
N MET A 123 -17.05 1.40 -4.56
CA MET A 123 -16.28 1.13 -5.78
C MET A 123 -15.11 0.20 -5.52
N MET A 124 -14.38 0.41 -4.41
CA MET A 124 -13.25 -0.43 -4.01
C MET A 124 -13.72 -1.85 -3.67
N ASP A 125 -14.76 -1.99 -2.86
CA ASP A 125 -15.33 -3.29 -2.49
C ASP A 125 -15.88 -4.02 -3.71
N TYR A 126 -16.72 -3.35 -4.48
CA TYR A 126 -17.35 -3.92 -5.67
C TYR A 126 -16.30 -4.40 -6.68
N SER A 127 -15.29 -3.59 -6.97
CA SER A 127 -14.24 -3.94 -7.91
C SER A 127 -13.36 -5.10 -7.44
N SER A 128 -13.19 -5.26 -6.13
CA SER A 128 -12.41 -6.36 -5.55
C SER A 128 -13.18 -7.67 -5.46
N ILE A 129 -14.47 -7.59 -5.13
CA ILE A 129 -15.33 -8.76 -4.86
C ILE A 129 -15.93 -9.31 -6.16
N ILE A 130 -16.47 -8.45 -7.02
CA ILE A 130 -17.19 -8.83 -8.24
C ILE A 130 -16.25 -8.89 -9.45
N CYS A 131 -15.55 -7.78 -9.75
CA CYS A 131 -14.68 -7.70 -10.92
C CYS A 131 -13.28 -8.25 -10.64
N LYS A 132 -13.18 -9.47 -10.14
CA LYS A 132 -11.91 -10.13 -9.79
C LYS A 132 -10.95 -10.19 -10.98
N LYS A 133 -9.65 -10.25 -10.70
CA LYS A 133 -8.61 -10.22 -11.74
C LYS A 133 -8.74 -11.35 -12.75
N ASN A 134 -8.84 -12.59 -12.29
CA ASN A 134 -8.79 -13.79 -13.14
C ASN A 134 -10.16 -14.43 -13.40
N SER A 135 -11.09 -14.30 -12.46
CA SER A 135 -12.42 -14.92 -12.49
C SER A 135 -13.50 -13.94 -12.03
N PRO A 136 -13.84 -12.92 -12.86
CA PRO A 136 -14.89 -11.97 -12.52
C PRO A 136 -16.26 -12.65 -12.48
N GLU A 137 -17.09 -12.23 -11.54
CA GLU A 137 -18.46 -12.74 -11.38
C GLU A 137 -19.43 -11.93 -12.25
N CYS A 138 -19.27 -12.02 -13.58
CA CYS A 138 -20.04 -11.22 -14.55
C CYS A 138 -21.55 -11.44 -14.46
N SER A 139 -22.01 -12.64 -14.10
CA SER A 139 -23.43 -12.94 -13.89
C SER A 139 -24.07 -12.16 -12.75
N LYS A 140 -23.28 -11.74 -11.76
CA LYS A 140 -23.71 -10.91 -10.62
C LYS A 140 -23.38 -9.43 -10.82
N CYS A 141 -22.74 -9.07 -11.93
CA CYS A 141 -22.22 -7.73 -12.14
C CYS A 141 -23.31 -6.79 -12.67
N ILE A 142 -23.57 -5.69 -11.99
CA ILE A 142 -24.55 -4.67 -12.41
C ILE A 142 -24.17 -4.00 -13.73
N PHE A 143 -22.88 -4.05 -14.12
CA PHE A 143 -22.39 -3.49 -15.37
C PHE A 143 -22.38 -4.49 -16.53
N SER A 144 -22.79 -5.75 -16.33
CA SER A 144 -22.63 -6.82 -17.31
C SER A 144 -23.30 -6.53 -18.65
N SER A 145 -24.46 -5.86 -18.65
CA SER A 145 -25.24 -5.56 -19.86
C SER A 145 -24.56 -4.60 -20.82
N PHE A 146 -23.66 -3.75 -20.35
CA PHE A 146 -22.96 -2.76 -21.19
C PHE A 146 -21.42 -2.84 -21.05
N CYS A 147 -20.90 -3.75 -20.24
CA CYS A 147 -19.48 -3.95 -20.06
C CYS A 147 -18.84 -4.54 -21.32
N LYS A 148 -17.86 -3.84 -21.90
CA LYS A 148 -17.16 -4.28 -23.13
C LYS A 148 -16.35 -5.57 -22.96
N SER A 149 -16.02 -5.93 -21.72
CA SER A 149 -15.26 -7.15 -21.40
C SER A 149 -16.10 -8.18 -20.63
N ALA A 150 -17.44 -8.08 -20.64
CA ALA A 150 -18.28 -9.04 -19.93
C ALA A 150 -18.07 -10.47 -20.47
N PHE A 151 -18.00 -11.43 -19.54
CA PHE A 151 -17.88 -12.87 -19.83
C PHE A 151 -16.60 -13.29 -20.58
N GLN A 152 -15.61 -12.38 -20.76
CA GLN A 152 -14.33 -12.73 -21.36
C GLN A 152 -13.45 -13.53 -20.37
N SER A 153 -12.64 -14.45 -20.92
CA SER A 153 -11.69 -15.21 -20.13
C SER A 153 -10.42 -14.37 -19.88
N PHE A 154 -10.08 -14.16 -18.63
CA PHE A 154 -8.87 -13.41 -18.20
C PHE A 154 -7.79 -14.32 -17.63
N LYS A 155 -7.60 -15.52 -18.19
CA LYS A 155 -6.52 -16.42 -17.75
C LYS A 155 -5.17 -15.75 -17.98
N ASN A 156 -4.40 -15.58 -16.90
CA ASN A 156 -3.01 -15.15 -17.02
C ASN A 156 -2.17 -16.28 -17.61
N ASN A 157 -1.76 -16.16 -18.86
CA ASN A 157 -0.73 -17.02 -19.49
C ASN A 157 0.69 -16.60 -19.12
N LYS A 158 0.90 -15.92 -18.01
CA LYS A 158 2.24 -15.68 -17.51
C LYS A 158 2.57 -16.72 -16.46
N ASN A 159 3.22 -17.79 -16.89
CA ASN A 159 4.15 -18.53 -16.04
C ASN A 159 5.26 -17.56 -15.64
N ILE A 160 5.02 -16.76 -14.60
CA ILE A 160 6.07 -16.04 -13.92
C ILE A 160 6.89 -17.17 -13.27
N LYS A 161 8.04 -17.51 -13.87
CA LYS A 161 9.06 -18.29 -13.16
C LYS A 161 9.33 -17.53 -11.87
N LYS A 162 8.77 -18.01 -10.76
CA LYS A 162 9.20 -17.56 -9.43
C LYS A 162 10.65 -17.98 -9.32
N ASN A 163 11.57 -17.04 -9.45
CA ASN A 163 12.94 -17.26 -9.03
C ASN A 163 12.91 -17.32 -7.50
N ASN A 164 12.64 -18.49 -6.97
CA ASN A 164 12.79 -18.75 -5.55
C ASN A 164 14.31 -18.69 -5.29
N LYS A 165 14.77 -17.62 -4.64
CA LYS A 165 16.11 -17.60 -4.05
C LYS A 165 15.97 -18.15 -2.65
N GLU A 166 16.62 -19.25 -2.39
CA GLU A 166 16.81 -19.74 -1.04
C GLU A 166 17.89 -18.88 -0.38
N ILE A 167 17.61 -18.42 0.82
CA ILE A 167 18.52 -17.63 1.64
C ILE A 167 18.69 -18.37 2.94
N ASP A 168 19.89 -18.88 3.16
CA ASP A 168 20.25 -19.52 4.42
C ASP A 168 20.77 -18.49 5.39
N PHE A 169 20.20 -18.47 6.60
CA PHE A 169 20.68 -17.64 7.70
C PHE A 169 21.46 -18.50 8.70
N TYR A 170 22.60 -18.00 9.09
CA TYR A 170 23.48 -18.69 10.05
C TYR A 170 23.30 -18.14 11.43
N LEU A 171 22.96 -18.99 12.40
CA LEU A 171 22.94 -18.64 13.82
C LEU A 171 24.34 -18.90 14.36
N ILE A 172 25.12 -17.83 14.45
CA ILE A 172 26.46 -17.86 15.05
C ILE A 172 26.32 -17.37 16.49
N ASN A 173 26.44 -18.26 17.42
CA ASN A 173 26.29 -17.94 18.84
C ASN A 173 27.49 -18.40 19.68
N SER A 174 27.70 -17.74 20.77
CA SER A 174 28.53 -18.18 21.90
C SER A 174 27.67 -18.22 23.17
N PRO A 175 28.13 -18.78 24.29
CA PRO A 175 27.33 -18.82 25.53
C PRO A 175 26.74 -17.48 26.00
N LEU A 176 27.33 -16.37 25.52
CA LEU A 176 26.95 -15.02 25.96
C LEU A 176 26.47 -14.10 24.79
N HIS A 177 26.67 -14.48 23.52
CA HIS A 177 26.47 -13.57 22.41
C HIS A 177 25.88 -14.27 21.18
N ILE A 178 25.00 -13.55 20.45
CA ILE A 178 24.50 -13.92 19.13
C ILE A 178 25.02 -12.88 18.13
N CYS A 179 25.58 -13.35 17.01
CA CYS A 179 26.11 -12.48 15.97
C CYS A 179 24.97 -11.95 15.06
N PHE A 180 24.99 -10.64 14.82
CA PHE A 180 24.10 -9.99 13.87
C PHE A 180 24.88 -9.11 12.90
N ILE A 181 24.40 -9.02 11.65
CA ILE A 181 24.94 -8.10 10.65
C ILE A 181 24.14 -6.80 10.66
N LYS A 182 24.83 -5.69 10.88
CA LYS A 182 24.24 -4.34 10.93
C LYS A 182 24.01 -3.72 9.53
N LYS A 183 24.78 -4.14 8.52
CA LYS A 183 24.72 -3.62 7.15
C LYS A 183 24.73 -4.78 6.14
N PRO A 184 23.59 -5.45 5.96
CA PRO A 184 23.52 -6.56 5.00
C PRO A 184 23.69 -6.08 3.56
N LYS A 185 24.30 -6.91 2.71
CA LYS A 185 24.54 -6.60 1.29
C LYS A 185 23.30 -6.74 0.41
N PHE A 186 22.27 -7.45 0.83
CA PHE A 186 21.08 -7.62 -0.02
C PHE A 186 19.94 -6.64 0.30
N GLN A 187 19.23 -6.26 -0.74
CA GLN A 187 18.41 -5.06 -0.80
C GLN A 187 17.19 -5.06 0.13
N PHE A 188 16.60 -6.24 0.43
CA PHE A 188 15.36 -6.34 1.22
C PHE A 188 15.53 -6.01 2.69
N TYR A 189 16.75 -6.22 3.25
CA TYR A 189 17.02 -6.04 4.67
C TYR A 189 18.11 -5.00 4.96
N LYS A 190 18.41 -4.14 3.98
CA LYS A 190 19.52 -3.18 4.03
C LYS A 190 19.52 -2.26 5.27
N ASN A 191 18.37 -2.02 5.86
CA ASN A 191 18.20 -1.12 7.01
C ASN A 191 17.94 -1.87 8.32
N PHE A 192 18.02 -3.20 8.33
CA PHE A 192 17.75 -4.03 9.50
C PHE A 192 18.99 -4.77 9.95
N ILE A 193 19.07 -5.00 11.27
CA ILE A 193 20.02 -5.96 11.86
C ILE A 193 19.41 -7.35 11.66
N HIS A 194 20.14 -8.27 11.08
CA HIS A 194 19.70 -9.66 10.91
C HIS A 194 20.86 -10.65 11.11
N LEU A 195 20.53 -11.92 11.19
CA LEU A 195 21.51 -12.99 11.23
C LEU A 195 22.32 -13.02 9.93
N PRO A 196 23.62 -13.41 9.96
CA PRO A 196 24.40 -13.65 8.77
C PRO A 196 23.70 -14.64 7.83
N SER A 197 23.84 -14.44 6.52
CA SER A 197 23.23 -15.30 5.51
C SER A 197 24.27 -15.73 4.48
N ASN A 198 23.92 -16.69 3.63
CA ASN A 198 24.75 -17.15 2.51
C ASN A 198 25.06 -16.05 1.47
N LEU A 199 24.39 -14.91 1.54
CA LEU A 199 24.67 -13.73 0.72
C LEU A 199 25.77 -12.84 1.30
N ASP A 200 26.11 -13.00 2.57
CA ASP A 200 27.15 -12.23 3.27
C ASP A 200 28.52 -12.95 3.20
N LYS A 201 28.91 -13.40 2.00
CA LYS A 201 30.07 -14.28 1.75
C LYS A 201 31.39 -13.80 2.36
N GLU A 202 31.68 -12.49 2.24
CA GLU A 202 32.92 -11.94 2.79
C GLU A 202 32.97 -12.00 4.32
N PHE A 203 31.83 -11.81 4.97
CA PHE A 203 31.72 -11.91 6.41
C PHE A 203 31.90 -13.37 6.87
N ILE A 204 31.25 -14.30 6.20
CA ILE A 204 31.32 -15.74 6.54
C ILE A 204 32.72 -16.30 6.29
N ALA A 205 33.38 -15.89 5.19
CA ALA A 205 34.74 -16.32 4.89
C ALA A 205 35.75 -15.91 5.96
N ASN A 206 35.55 -14.76 6.61
CA ASN A 206 36.42 -14.28 7.70
C ASN A 206 36.19 -14.97 9.05
N LEU A 207 35.15 -15.79 9.18
CA LEU A 207 34.85 -16.52 10.41
C LEU A 207 35.55 -17.90 10.49
N ASN A 208 36.27 -18.33 9.41
CA ASN A 208 36.90 -19.63 9.31
C ASN A 208 35.97 -20.82 9.68
N LEU A 209 34.69 -20.74 9.26
CA LEU A 209 33.65 -21.75 9.45
C LEU A 209 33.57 -22.71 8.26
#